data_ceb7481a5427be83ef781330943eb1f4
#
_entry.id   ceb7481a5427be83ef781330943eb1f4
#
_cell.length_a   1.000
_cell.length_b   1.000
_cell.length_c   1.000
_cell.angle_alpha   90.00
_cell.angle_beta   90.00
_cell.angle_gamma   90.00
#
_symmetry.space_group_name_H-M   'P 1'
#
loop_
_entity.id
_entity.type
_entity.pdbx_description
1 polymer ?
#
loop_
_entity_poly.entity_id
_entity_poly.type
_entity_poly.pdbx_seq_one_letter_code
_entity_poly.pdbx_strand_id
1 'polypeptide(L)'
;EYYLPIAANTNIRMAGNETYIQDYYDWDGVSVGAQEVPTNLGGIYNSDVFGDGTVPDTRSVTDGNIQAMFQEEYILGYQTILDSGLELGVKGIYRDLGTTIEDVAIDAAVIDYYNGPGNWTAGGTVEDTFGGFHQYVLTNPGNDMSVYIPETDEQITLSSAALGYPEPVRTY
;
A
#
# COMPACT_ATOMS: atom_id res chain seq x y z
N GLU A 1 -22.16 11.23 -4.84
CA GLU A 1 -21.81 9.95 -5.48
C GLU A 1 -20.39 9.59 -5.08
N TYR A 2 -20.22 8.45 -4.43
CA TYR A 2 -18.92 7.98 -3.99
C TYR A 2 -18.41 7.00 -5.04
N TYR A 3 -17.40 7.40 -5.81
CA TYR A 3 -16.67 6.49 -6.67
C TYR A 3 -15.49 5.92 -5.91
N LEU A 4 -15.47 4.61 -5.80
CA LEU A 4 -14.40 3.88 -5.15
C LEU A 4 -13.25 3.66 -6.13
N PRO A 5 -12.13 4.37 -6.02
CA PRO A 5 -10.91 3.99 -6.74
C PRO A 5 -10.38 2.63 -6.26
N ILE A 6 -10.91 2.08 -5.16
CA ILE A 6 -10.57 0.75 -4.65
C ILE A 6 -10.71 -0.34 -5.72
N ALA A 7 -11.83 -0.39 -6.43
CA ALA A 7 -12.02 -1.40 -7.48
C ALA A 7 -10.97 -1.27 -8.59
N ALA A 8 -10.59 -0.04 -8.94
CA ALA A 8 -9.53 0.21 -9.92
C ALA A 8 -8.15 -0.19 -9.39
N ASN A 9 -7.80 0.19 -8.17
CA ASN A 9 -6.53 -0.17 -7.54
C ASN A 9 -6.41 -1.68 -7.28
N THR A 10 -7.48 -2.32 -6.82
CA THR A 10 -7.52 -3.78 -6.65
C THR A 10 -7.38 -4.48 -8.00
N ASN A 11 -8.07 -4.01 -9.04
CA ASN A 11 -7.92 -4.56 -10.38
C ASN A 11 -6.50 -4.37 -10.94
N ILE A 12 -5.87 -3.23 -10.74
CA ILE A 12 -4.49 -2.96 -11.17
C ILE A 12 -3.53 -3.92 -10.45
N ARG A 13 -3.67 -4.10 -9.16
CA ARG A 13 -2.84 -5.02 -8.37
C ARG A 13 -3.04 -6.49 -8.78
N MET A 14 -4.25 -6.87 -9.15
CA MET A 14 -4.59 -8.24 -9.50
C MET A 14 -4.37 -8.58 -10.98
N ALA A 15 -4.54 -7.61 -11.87
CA ALA A 15 -4.46 -7.83 -13.31
C ALA A 15 -3.06 -7.57 -13.91
N GLY A 16 -2.21 -6.87 -13.19
CA GLY A 16 -0.91 -6.38 -13.68
C GLY A 16 0.30 -7.16 -13.22
N ASN A 17 0.13 -8.37 -12.71
CA ASN A 17 1.25 -9.20 -12.26
C ASN A 17 1.98 -9.83 -13.46
N GLU A 18 2.60 -8.98 -14.29
CA GLU A 18 3.59 -9.47 -15.23
C GLU A 18 4.72 -10.12 -14.43
N THR A 19 4.96 -11.40 -14.69
CA THR A 19 6.10 -12.09 -14.09
C THR A 19 7.38 -11.49 -14.64
N TYR A 20 8.21 -10.95 -13.79
CA TYR A 20 9.59 -10.65 -14.14
C TYR A 20 10.53 -11.22 -13.10
N ILE A 21 11.72 -11.57 -13.56
CA ILE A 21 12.78 -12.11 -12.73
C ILE A 21 13.89 -11.07 -12.68
N GLN A 22 14.31 -10.73 -11.48
CA GLN A 22 15.46 -9.87 -11.24
C GLN A 22 16.63 -10.74 -10.79
N ASP A 23 17.61 -10.91 -11.69
CA ASP A 23 18.80 -11.67 -11.41
C ASP A 23 19.92 -10.74 -10.92
N TYR A 24 20.60 -11.12 -9.86
CA TYR A 24 21.75 -10.45 -9.29
C TYR A 24 23.00 -11.24 -9.64
N TYR A 25 23.96 -10.54 -10.22
CA TYR A 25 25.21 -11.14 -10.70
C TYR A 25 26.38 -10.67 -9.87
N ASP A 26 27.34 -11.56 -9.68
CA ASP A 26 28.66 -11.15 -9.22
C ASP A 26 29.29 -10.18 -10.24
N TRP A 27 29.92 -9.14 -9.73
CA TRP A 27 30.58 -8.12 -10.55
C TRP A 27 32.04 -7.94 -10.10
N ASP A 28 32.92 -7.87 -11.07
CA ASP A 28 34.39 -7.73 -10.85
C ASP A 28 34.81 -6.35 -10.34
N GLY A 29 33.89 -5.41 -10.17
CA GLY A 29 34.15 -4.06 -9.67
C GLY A 29 34.66 -3.09 -10.74
N VAL A 30 34.72 -3.49 -12.01
CA VAL A 30 35.14 -2.60 -13.11
C VAL A 30 33.96 -1.69 -13.50
N SER A 31 34.14 -0.39 -13.30
CA SER A 31 33.14 0.62 -13.68
C SER A 31 32.93 0.63 -15.19
N VAL A 32 31.66 0.66 -15.59
CA VAL A 32 31.25 0.89 -16.98
C VAL A 32 30.61 2.27 -17.12
N GLY A 33 30.54 2.79 -18.33
CA GLY A 33 29.90 4.07 -18.62
C GLY A 33 28.42 4.07 -18.27
N ALA A 34 27.81 5.23 -18.08
CA ALA A 34 26.46 5.42 -17.57
C ALA A 34 25.33 4.75 -18.41
N GLN A 35 25.64 4.26 -19.60
CA GLN A 35 24.72 3.59 -20.51
C GLN A 35 25.26 2.23 -21.00
N GLU A 36 26.30 1.73 -20.38
CA GLU A 36 26.92 0.47 -20.76
C GLU A 36 26.51 -0.63 -19.77
N VAL A 37 26.24 -1.80 -20.32
CA VAL A 37 25.98 -3.00 -19.50
C VAL A 37 27.32 -3.66 -19.20
N PRO A 38 27.61 -4.03 -17.94
CA PRO A 38 28.81 -4.80 -17.63
C PRO A 38 28.90 -6.07 -18.47
N THR A 39 30.02 -6.29 -19.12
CA THR A 39 30.23 -7.48 -19.98
C THR A 39 30.88 -8.63 -19.24
N ASN A 40 31.45 -8.38 -18.05
CA ASN A 40 32.15 -9.35 -17.21
C ASN A 40 31.28 -9.66 -15.96
N LEU A 41 30.03 -10.04 -16.19
CA LEU A 41 29.18 -10.54 -15.11
C LEU A 41 29.62 -11.96 -14.75
N GLY A 42 29.78 -12.22 -13.45
CA GLY A 42 29.97 -13.56 -12.91
C GLY A 42 28.69 -14.39 -12.93
N GLY A 43 28.60 -15.40 -12.10
CA GLY A 43 27.38 -16.18 -11.94
C GLY A 43 26.28 -15.40 -11.25
N ILE A 44 25.03 -15.83 -11.46
CA ILE A 44 23.88 -15.35 -10.67
C ILE A 44 24.07 -15.87 -9.24
N TYR A 45 24.09 -14.97 -8.26
CA TYR A 45 24.18 -15.33 -6.84
C TYR A 45 22.81 -15.20 -6.12
N ASN A 46 21.88 -14.43 -6.68
CA ASN A 46 20.50 -14.35 -6.21
C ASN A 46 19.55 -14.08 -7.38
N SER A 47 18.31 -14.51 -7.23
CA SER A 47 17.26 -14.32 -8.24
C SER A 47 15.94 -14.11 -7.53
N ASP A 48 15.35 -12.94 -7.70
CA ASP A 48 14.04 -12.60 -7.16
C ASP A 48 12.98 -12.68 -8.25
N VAL A 49 11.92 -13.42 -7.97
CA VAL A 49 10.75 -13.51 -8.85
C VAL A 49 9.69 -12.55 -8.37
N PHE A 50 9.37 -11.54 -9.19
CA PHE A 50 8.31 -10.59 -8.91
C PHE A 50 7.11 -10.91 -9.79
N GLY A 51 5.99 -11.24 -9.13
CA GLY A 51 4.78 -11.66 -9.82
C GLY A 51 5.00 -13.00 -10.54
N ASP A 52 4.38 -14.03 -10.04
CA ASP A 52 4.47 -15.38 -10.61
C ASP A 52 3.40 -15.65 -11.69
N GLY A 53 2.68 -14.59 -12.10
CA GLY A 53 1.55 -14.67 -13.03
C GLY A 53 0.27 -15.20 -12.40
N THR A 54 0.27 -15.51 -11.11
CA THR A 54 -0.95 -15.86 -10.38
C THR A 54 -1.68 -14.61 -9.92
N VAL A 55 -3.00 -14.68 -9.90
CA VAL A 55 -3.83 -13.61 -9.34
C VAL A 55 -3.84 -13.82 -7.82
N PRO A 56 -3.31 -12.85 -7.03
CA PRO A 56 -3.31 -12.99 -5.57
C PRO A 56 -4.75 -13.03 -5.04
N ASP A 57 -4.94 -13.69 -3.91
CA ASP A 57 -6.22 -13.63 -3.19
C ASP A 57 -6.48 -12.18 -2.77
N THR A 58 -7.65 -11.64 -3.13
CA THR A 58 -8.02 -10.25 -2.78
C THR A 58 -7.92 -9.96 -1.29
N ARG A 59 -8.16 -10.98 -0.46
CA ARG A 59 -8.11 -10.89 1.00
C ARG A 59 -6.68 -10.69 1.54
N SER A 60 -5.65 -11.02 0.76
CA SER A 60 -4.24 -10.82 1.14
C SER A 60 -3.71 -9.44 0.75
N VAL A 61 -4.38 -8.72 -0.15
CA VAL A 61 -3.95 -7.40 -0.66
C VAL A 61 -4.92 -6.27 -0.34
N THR A 62 -6.06 -6.59 0.27
CA THR A 62 -7.07 -5.61 0.64
C THR A 62 -7.68 -5.97 2.00
N ASP A 63 -7.74 -5.00 2.90
CA ASP A 63 -8.37 -5.14 4.21
C ASP A 63 -9.83 -5.55 4.08
N GLY A 64 -10.22 -6.62 4.77
CA GLY A 64 -11.61 -7.10 4.80
C GLY A 64 -12.62 -6.10 5.38
N ASN A 65 -12.15 -5.12 6.15
CA ASN A 65 -12.96 -4.09 6.79
C ASN A 65 -12.83 -2.71 6.12
N ILE A 66 -12.21 -2.63 4.94
CA ILE A 66 -11.93 -1.37 4.25
C ILE A 66 -13.21 -0.56 4.01
N GLN A 67 -13.14 0.72 4.34
CA GLN A 67 -14.22 1.68 4.15
C GLN A 67 -13.90 2.62 2.98
N ALA A 68 -14.97 3.11 2.34
CA ALA A 68 -14.82 4.07 1.26
C ALA A 68 -14.17 5.37 1.72
N MET A 69 -13.21 5.87 0.95
CA MET A 69 -12.67 7.20 1.14
C MET A 69 -13.75 8.25 0.87
N PHE A 70 -13.88 9.24 1.73
CA PHE A 70 -14.76 10.37 1.50
C PHE A 70 -14.18 11.67 2.07
N GLN A 71 -14.60 12.77 1.47
CA GLN A 71 -14.28 14.11 1.92
C GLN A 71 -15.57 14.94 1.95
N GLU A 72 -15.73 15.73 2.98
CA GLU A 72 -16.78 16.76 3.07
C GLU A 72 -16.22 18.12 2.66
N GLU A 73 -16.96 18.84 1.86
CA GLU A 73 -16.60 20.18 1.43
C GLU A 73 -17.78 21.13 1.68
N TYR A 74 -17.51 22.22 2.40
CA TYR A 74 -18.45 23.30 2.64
C TYR A 74 -17.97 24.56 1.94
N ILE A 75 -18.80 25.11 1.07
CA ILE A 75 -18.48 26.29 0.28
C ILE A 75 -19.49 27.39 0.59
N LEU A 76 -19.00 28.55 1.00
CA LEU A 76 -19.80 29.77 1.14
C LEU A 76 -19.18 30.87 0.29
N GLY A 77 -19.96 31.47 -0.57
CA GLY A 77 -19.51 32.57 -1.42
C GLY A 77 -20.51 33.71 -1.47
N TYR A 78 -19.99 34.92 -1.62
CA TYR A 78 -20.75 36.12 -1.88
C TYR A 78 -20.08 36.90 -3.02
N GLN A 79 -20.89 37.41 -3.94
CA GLN A 79 -20.44 38.20 -5.07
C GLN A 79 -21.36 39.37 -5.25
N THR A 80 -20.82 40.54 -5.54
CA THR A 80 -21.57 41.77 -5.79
C THR A 80 -20.88 42.66 -6.85
N ILE A 81 -21.67 43.44 -7.54
CA ILE A 81 -21.19 44.49 -8.46
C ILE A 81 -21.46 45.83 -7.81
N LEU A 82 -20.43 46.63 -7.66
CA LEU A 82 -20.52 47.99 -7.14
C LEU A 82 -21.03 48.97 -8.23
N ASP A 83 -21.57 50.10 -7.83
CA ASP A 83 -22.03 51.14 -8.76
C ASP A 83 -20.96 51.65 -9.72
N SER A 84 -19.69 51.48 -9.35
CA SER A 84 -18.53 51.80 -10.19
C SER A 84 -18.29 50.78 -11.32
N GLY A 85 -19.07 49.68 -11.38
CA GLY A 85 -18.85 48.55 -12.30
C GLY A 85 -17.78 47.57 -11.82
N LEU A 86 -17.19 47.77 -10.63
CA LEU A 86 -16.25 46.82 -10.05
C LEU A 86 -17.00 45.63 -9.46
N GLU A 87 -16.57 44.44 -9.85
CA GLU A 87 -17.08 43.18 -9.33
C GLU A 87 -16.21 42.72 -8.15
N LEU A 88 -16.87 42.46 -7.02
CA LEU A 88 -16.23 41.90 -5.81
C LEU A 88 -16.82 40.56 -5.48
N GLY A 89 -15.94 39.59 -5.22
CA GLY A 89 -16.33 38.25 -4.77
C GLY A 89 -15.48 37.82 -3.58
N VAL A 90 -16.11 37.13 -2.64
CA VAL A 90 -15.42 36.42 -1.56
C VAL A 90 -15.96 34.99 -1.49
N LYS A 91 -15.07 34.03 -1.32
CA LYS A 91 -15.41 32.62 -1.21
C LYS A 91 -14.61 31.98 -0.08
N GLY A 92 -15.30 31.36 0.84
CA GLY A 92 -14.71 30.49 1.87
C GLY A 92 -14.93 29.04 1.49
N ILE A 93 -13.90 28.21 1.65
CA ILE A 93 -13.95 26.77 1.42
C ILE A 93 -13.39 26.09 2.66
N TYR A 94 -14.16 25.17 3.23
CA TYR A 94 -13.70 24.26 4.28
C TYR A 94 -13.80 22.83 3.76
N ARG A 95 -12.74 22.05 3.95
CA ARG A 95 -12.68 20.64 3.58
C ARG A 95 -12.28 19.81 4.77
N ASP A 96 -12.95 18.69 4.95
CA ASP A 96 -12.63 17.68 5.95
C ASP A 96 -12.52 16.30 5.29
N LEU A 97 -11.38 15.65 5.48
CA LEU A 97 -11.16 14.28 5.00
C LEU A 97 -11.66 13.31 6.07
N GLY A 98 -12.79 12.68 5.82
CA GLY A 98 -13.42 11.77 6.78
C GLY A 98 -12.69 10.44 6.88
N THR A 99 -12.41 9.81 5.75
CA THR A 99 -11.72 8.51 5.68
C THR A 99 -10.78 8.53 4.50
N THR A 100 -9.55 8.08 4.72
CA THR A 100 -8.57 7.87 3.65
C THR A 100 -8.34 6.38 3.40
N ILE A 101 -7.77 6.07 2.25
CA ILE A 101 -7.29 4.73 1.90
C ILE A 101 -5.83 4.89 1.52
N GLU A 102 -5.01 4.00 2.05
CA GLU A 102 -3.57 3.99 1.80
C GLU A 102 -3.08 2.55 1.67
N ASP A 103 -1.91 2.44 1.14
CA ASP A 103 -1.17 1.22 0.95
C ASP A 103 -0.20 1.05 2.12
N VAL A 104 -0.52 0.18 3.04
CA VAL A 104 0.20 0.03 4.32
C VAL A 104 1.05 -1.24 4.28
N ALA A 105 2.34 -1.10 4.56
CA ALA A 105 3.24 -2.24 4.75
C ALA A 105 2.87 -3.01 6.03
N ILE A 106 2.74 -4.32 5.92
CA ILE A 106 2.27 -5.16 7.03
C ILE A 106 3.34 -6.08 7.62
N ASP A 107 4.51 -6.18 6.99
CA ASP A 107 5.55 -7.17 7.32
C ASP A 107 5.89 -7.22 8.80
N ALA A 108 6.25 -6.10 9.40
CA ALA A 108 6.61 -6.03 10.81
C ALA A 108 5.46 -6.43 11.73
N ALA A 109 4.23 -6.00 11.42
CA ALA A 109 3.05 -6.32 12.22
C ALA A 109 2.68 -7.81 12.12
N VAL A 110 2.90 -8.45 10.97
CA VAL A 110 2.72 -9.89 10.77
C VAL A 110 3.75 -10.68 11.56
N ILE A 111 5.03 -10.27 11.51
CA ILE A 111 6.10 -10.90 12.28
C ILE A 111 5.78 -10.82 13.79
N ASP A 112 5.41 -9.64 14.28
CA ASP A 112 5.06 -9.45 15.69
C ASP A 112 3.84 -10.29 16.11
N TYR A 113 2.84 -10.41 15.23
CA TYR A 113 1.67 -11.23 15.47
C TYR A 113 2.02 -12.70 15.65
N TYR A 114 2.79 -13.28 14.73
CA TYR A 114 3.13 -14.71 14.78
C TYR A 114 4.22 -15.03 15.82
N ASN A 115 5.05 -14.10 16.20
CA ASN A 115 5.97 -14.23 17.35
C ASN A 115 5.29 -13.99 18.70
N GLY A 116 4.03 -13.58 18.73
CA GLY A 116 3.23 -13.30 19.90
C GLY A 116 1.97 -14.17 20.00
N PRO A 117 0.78 -13.63 19.67
CA PRO A 117 -0.48 -14.35 19.86
C PRO A 117 -0.77 -15.39 18.77
N GLY A 118 -0.17 -15.25 17.58
CA GLY A 118 -0.39 -16.16 16.45
C GLY A 118 0.43 -17.43 16.53
N ASN A 119 0.13 -18.38 15.66
CA ASN A 119 0.87 -19.63 15.55
C ASN A 119 1.29 -19.82 14.08
N TRP A 120 2.56 -19.61 13.78
CA TRP A 120 3.08 -19.82 12.43
C TRP A 120 3.08 -21.30 12.07
N THR A 121 2.30 -21.69 11.07
CA THR A 121 2.12 -23.10 10.63
C THR A 121 2.72 -23.39 9.26
N ALA A 122 3.20 -22.36 8.56
CA ALA A 122 3.89 -22.50 7.28
C ALA A 122 5.31 -23.07 7.45
N GLY A 123 5.96 -23.43 6.35
CA GLY A 123 7.36 -23.87 6.36
C GLY A 123 8.32 -22.71 6.66
N GLY A 124 9.41 -23.01 7.36
CA GLY A 124 10.36 -21.97 7.78
C GLY A 124 9.87 -21.14 8.95
N THR A 125 10.40 -19.93 9.08
CA THR A 125 9.97 -18.94 10.08
C THR A 125 9.16 -17.82 9.41
N VAL A 126 8.42 -17.05 10.20
CA VAL A 126 7.71 -15.87 9.70
C VAL A 126 8.68 -14.83 9.15
N GLU A 127 9.87 -14.71 9.74
CA GLU A 127 10.93 -13.82 9.28
C GLU A 127 11.50 -14.23 7.92
N ASP A 128 11.55 -15.54 7.62
CA ASP A 128 11.99 -16.01 6.30
C ASP A 128 11.02 -15.55 5.19
N THR A 129 9.74 -15.38 5.51
CA THR A 129 8.70 -14.98 4.56
C THR A 129 8.52 -13.46 4.50
N PHE A 130 8.47 -12.80 5.65
CA PHE A 130 8.16 -11.36 5.74
C PHE A 130 9.37 -10.48 6.06
N GLY A 131 10.51 -11.05 6.45
CA GLY A 131 11.66 -10.30 6.97
C GLY A 131 12.51 -9.55 5.94
N GLY A 132 12.23 -9.63 4.67
CA GLY A 132 12.99 -8.91 3.62
C GLY A 132 12.13 -8.42 2.48
N PHE A 133 10.85 -8.64 2.57
CA PHE A 133 9.86 -8.34 1.55
C PHE A 133 8.85 -7.33 2.10
N HIS A 134 8.46 -6.37 1.29
CA HIS A 134 7.45 -5.40 1.67
C HIS A 134 6.11 -5.81 1.08
N GLN A 135 5.27 -6.43 1.90
CA GLN A 135 3.88 -6.67 1.54
C GLN A 135 3.02 -5.49 1.92
N TYR A 136 2.30 -4.95 0.95
CA TYR A 136 1.38 -3.84 1.12
C TYR A 136 -0.06 -4.29 1.00
N VAL A 137 -0.90 -3.75 1.87
CA VAL A 137 -2.35 -4.00 1.90
C VAL A 137 -3.11 -2.68 1.87
N LEU A 138 -4.10 -2.58 0.99
CA LEU A 138 -5.00 -1.43 0.95
C LEU A 138 -5.91 -1.44 2.18
N THR A 139 -5.86 -0.39 2.97
CA THR A 139 -6.64 -0.23 4.20
C THR A 139 -6.95 1.23 4.51
N ASN A 140 -7.66 1.44 5.59
CA ASN A 140 -7.87 2.76 6.18
C ASN A 140 -6.89 2.95 7.35
N PRO A 141 -5.76 3.69 7.18
CA PRO A 141 -4.77 3.86 8.24
C PRO A 141 -5.38 4.42 9.51
N GLY A 142 -5.04 3.81 10.64
CA GLY A 142 -5.59 4.12 11.96
C GLY A 142 -6.78 3.26 12.38
N ASN A 143 -7.25 2.36 11.51
CA ASN A 143 -8.18 1.30 11.87
C ASN A 143 -7.44 -0.04 11.99
N ASP A 144 -7.98 -0.97 12.76
CA ASP A 144 -7.50 -2.34 12.77
C ASP A 144 -7.78 -2.99 11.42
N MET A 145 -6.79 -3.72 10.91
CA MET A 145 -6.82 -4.35 9.60
C MET A 145 -7.15 -5.83 9.72
N SER A 146 -8.03 -6.32 8.87
CA SER A 146 -8.31 -7.76 8.71
C SER A 146 -7.73 -8.25 7.39
N VAL A 147 -6.69 -9.08 7.45
CA VAL A 147 -5.94 -9.56 6.30
C VAL A 147 -5.81 -11.08 6.31
N TYR A 148 -5.89 -11.68 5.14
CA TYR A 148 -5.65 -13.11 4.95
C TYR A 148 -4.18 -13.37 4.66
N ILE A 149 -3.61 -14.34 5.37
CA ILE A 149 -2.22 -14.79 5.20
C ILE A 149 -2.23 -16.15 4.49
N PRO A 150 -1.91 -16.17 3.17
CA PRO A 150 -2.00 -17.40 2.37
C PRO A 150 -1.13 -18.54 2.91
N GLU A 151 0.03 -18.21 3.47
CA GLU A 151 1.01 -19.19 3.96
C GLU A 151 0.49 -20.04 5.12
N THR A 152 -0.37 -19.48 5.94
CA THR A 152 -0.98 -20.18 7.10
C THR A 152 -2.44 -20.52 6.89
N ASP A 153 -3.05 -20.08 5.78
CA ASP A 153 -4.49 -20.19 5.48
C ASP A 153 -5.37 -19.55 6.58
N GLU A 154 -4.91 -18.41 7.13
CA GLU A 154 -5.60 -17.73 8.24
C GLU A 154 -6.01 -16.31 7.89
N GLN A 155 -7.18 -15.90 8.39
CA GLN A 155 -7.59 -14.50 8.47
C GLN A 155 -7.16 -13.95 9.83
N ILE A 156 -6.25 -12.99 9.84
CA ILE A 156 -5.77 -12.37 11.07
C ILE A 156 -6.24 -10.92 11.20
N THR A 157 -6.19 -10.39 12.41
CA THR A 157 -6.43 -8.96 12.67
C THR A 157 -5.16 -8.34 13.22
N LEU A 158 -4.65 -7.33 12.51
CA LEU A 158 -3.52 -6.51 12.94
C LEU A 158 -4.06 -5.20 13.53
N SER A 159 -3.60 -4.84 14.72
CA SER A 159 -4.02 -3.58 15.33
C SER A 159 -3.42 -2.38 14.59
N SER A 160 -4.15 -1.29 14.54
CA SER A 160 -3.69 -0.01 13.97
C SER A 160 -2.37 0.45 14.58
N ALA A 161 -2.18 0.22 15.88
CA ALA A 161 -0.92 0.53 16.57
C ALA A 161 0.26 -0.32 16.07
N ALA A 162 0.06 -1.62 15.84
CA ALA A 162 1.08 -2.51 15.28
C ALA A 162 1.48 -2.12 13.85
N LEU A 163 0.52 -1.56 13.10
CA LEU A 163 0.74 -1.02 11.75
C LEU A 163 1.43 0.37 11.75
N GLY A 164 1.70 0.96 12.92
CA GLY A 164 2.32 2.26 13.04
C GLY A 164 1.36 3.46 12.93
N TYR A 165 0.04 3.22 12.92
CA TYR A 165 -1.00 4.25 12.81
C TYR A 165 -1.97 4.16 13.99
N PRO A 166 -1.56 4.55 15.21
CA PRO A 166 -2.40 4.39 16.42
C PRO A 166 -3.69 5.21 16.38
N GLU A 167 -3.79 6.19 15.50
CA GLU A 167 -4.94 7.07 15.30
C GLU A 167 -5.31 7.17 13.82
N PRO A 168 -6.59 7.38 13.48
CA PRO A 168 -7.01 7.59 12.09
C PRO A 168 -6.24 8.73 11.42
N VAL A 169 -5.66 8.46 10.25
CA VAL A 169 -4.91 9.45 9.49
C VAL A 169 -5.88 10.40 8.82
N ARG A 170 -5.76 11.68 9.17
CA ARG A 170 -6.46 12.80 8.53
C ARG A 170 -5.40 13.76 8.02
N THR A 171 -5.41 14.01 6.73
CA THR A 171 -4.56 15.04 6.12
C THR A 171 -5.35 16.33 5.98
N TYR A 172 -4.81 17.41 6.50
CA TYR A 172 -5.38 18.77 6.39
C TYR A 172 -4.74 19.51 5.22
#